data_ce6c19cc1dee9661767cb3a7a4872528
#
_entry.id   ce6c19cc1dee9661767cb3a7a4872528
#
_cell.length_a   1.000
_cell.length_b   1.000
_cell.length_c   1.000
_cell.angle_alpha   90.00
_cell.angle_beta   90.00
_cell.angle_gamma   90.00
#
_symmetry.space_group_name_H-M   'P 1'
#
loop_
_entity.id
_entity.type
_entity.pdbx_description
1 polymer ?
#
loop_
_entity_poly.entity_id
_entity_poly.type
_entity_poly.pdbx_seq_one_letter_code
_entity_poly.pdbx_strand_id
1 'polypeptide(L)'
;MFDSGDIELPLGDAALSLAQIEERAAAILEAGKRPFLLGGEHLVTLGAFRAAFARYPDIHILHFDAHADLRDDYLGVQLSHACVLRRCWELVGDGKIFQFGIRSGDREEFRWG
;
A
#
# COMPACT_ATOMS: atom_id res chain seq x y z
N MET A 1 -13.99 -10.34 15.53
CA MET A 1 -13.45 -9.16 14.81
C MET A 1 -13.66 -7.92 15.66
N PHE A 2 -12.64 -7.12 15.80
CA PHE A 2 -12.71 -5.87 16.57
C PHE A 2 -12.71 -4.68 15.62
N ASP A 3 -13.67 -3.77 15.75
CA ASP A 3 -13.73 -2.54 14.96
C ASP A 3 -12.92 -1.46 15.67
N SER A 4 -11.77 -1.09 15.08
CA SER A 4 -10.89 -0.06 15.64
C SER A 4 -11.36 1.37 15.32
N GLY A 5 -12.45 1.52 14.59
CA GLY A 5 -13.02 2.81 14.23
C GLY A 5 -12.36 3.44 13.01
N ASP A 6 -12.81 4.64 12.69
CA ASP A 6 -12.33 5.39 11.53
C ASP A 6 -11.07 6.17 11.87
N ILE A 7 -10.23 6.39 10.84
CA ILE A 7 -9.09 7.27 10.94
C ILE A 7 -9.43 8.59 10.25
N GLU A 8 -9.36 9.69 10.98
CA GLU A 8 -9.56 11.01 10.38
C GLU A 8 -8.27 11.44 9.69
N LEU A 9 -8.36 11.67 8.38
CA LEU A 9 -7.20 12.01 7.57
C LEU A 9 -7.22 13.47 7.14
N PRO A 10 -6.07 14.19 7.20
CA PRO A 10 -6.00 15.55 6.72
C PRO A 10 -6.15 15.61 5.20
N LEU A 11 -6.97 16.57 4.74
CA LEU A 11 -7.16 16.77 3.31
C LEU A 11 -5.89 17.36 2.68
N GLY A 12 -5.49 16.83 1.54
CA GLY A 12 -4.39 17.38 0.75
C GLY A 12 -2.98 17.07 1.23
N ASP A 13 -2.81 16.29 2.31
CA ASP A 13 -1.50 15.91 2.80
C ASP A 13 -1.37 14.37 2.80
N ALA A 14 -0.89 13.82 1.68
CA ALA A 14 -0.75 12.38 1.55
C ALA A 14 0.28 11.79 2.52
N ALA A 15 1.40 12.48 2.73
CA ALA A 15 2.45 11.97 3.61
C ALA A 15 1.98 11.88 5.06
N LEU A 16 1.26 12.90 5.55
CA LEU A 16 0.72 12.89 6.91
C LEU A 16 -0.39 11.84 7.05
N SER A 17 -1.25 11.72 6.04
CA SER A 17 -2.28 10.67 6.03
C SER A 17 -1.68 9.29 6.11
N LEU A 18 -0.63 9.02 5.33
CA LEU A 18 0.06 7.73 5.36
C LEU A 18 0.70 7.47 6.72
N ALA A 19 1.28 8.48 7.35
CA ALA A 19 1.88 8.34 8.68
C ALA A 19 0.84 7.95 9.73
N GLN A 20 -0.36 8.52 9.67
CA GLN A 20 -1.45 8.19 10.58
C GLN A 20 -1.95 6.76 10.37
N ILE A 21 -2.07 6.32 9.13
CA ILE A 21 -2.48 4.94 8.81
C ILE A 21 -1.41 3.96 9.29
N GLU A 22 -0.15 4.25 9.05
CA GLU A 22 0.97 3.43 9.49
C GLU A 22 0.97 3.28 11.01
N GLU A 23 0.78 4.36 11.75
CA GLU A 23 0.74 4.36 13.21
C GLU A 23 -0.39 3.47 13.74
N ARG A 24 -1.60 3.60 13.17
CA ARG A 24 -2.74 2.79 13.58
C ARG A 24 -2.51 1.31 13.29
N ALA A 25 -2.00 0.99 12.10
CA ALA A 25 -1.71 -0.40 11.72
C ALA A 25 -0.61 -0.99 12.60
N ALA A 26 0.43 -0.22 12.92
CA ALA A 26 1.49 -0.66 13.81
C ALA A 26 0.97 -0.98 15.21
N ALA A 27 0.06 -0.16 15.73
CA ALA A 27 -0.54 -0.42 17.05
C ALA A 27 -1.35 -1.71 17.06
N ILE A 28 -2.09 -2.00 15.99
CA ILE A 28 -2.85 -3.25 15.86
C ILE A 28 -1.90 -4.45 15.81
N LEU A 29 -0.82 -4.36 15.06
CA LEU A 29 0.18 -5.43 14.97
C LEU A 29 0.89 -5.66 16.28
N GLU A 30 1.25 -4.59 17.02
CA GLU A 30 1.86 -4.71 18.34
C GLU A 30 0.96 -5.41 19.36
N ALA A 31 -0.35 -5.24 19.21
CA ALA A 31 -1.32 -5.94 20.03
C ALA A 31 -1.47 -7.43 19.68
N GLY A 32 -0.70 -7.93 18.73
CA GLY A 32 -0.78 -9.32 18.27
C GLY A 32 -1.97 -9.60 17.39
N LYS A 33 -2.58 -8.56 16.80
CA LYS A 33 -3.75 -8.66 15.94
C LYS A 33 -3.39 -8.43 14.48
N ARG A 34 -4.32 -8.78 13.60
CA ARG A 34 -4.17 -8.55 12.15
C ARG A 34 -5.01 -7.34 11.74
N PRO A 35 -4.42 -6.30 11.15
CA PRO A 35 -5.21 -5.19 10.65
C PRO A 35 -5.96 -5.58 9.38
N PHE A 36 -7.21 -5.11 9.29
CA PHE A 36 -8.05 -5.25 8.11
C PHE A 36 -8.58 -3.86 7.80
N LEU A 37 -8.18 -3.29 6.68
CA LEU A 37 -8.52 -1.93 6.31
C LEU A 37 -9.66 -1.90 5.31
N LEU A 38 -10.67 -1.09 5.61
CA LEU A 38 -11.73 -0.74 4.69
C LEU A 38 -11.51 0.72 4.34
N GLY A 39 -11.17 0.99 3.16
CA GLY A 39 -10.91 2.35 2.85
C GLY A 39 -11.09 2.61 1.40
N GLY A 40 -10.99 3.69 1.03
CA GLY A 40 -10.90 4.80 0.27
C GLY A 40 -10.06 4.55 -0.95
N GLU A 41 -9.15 5.44 -1.27
CA GLU A 41 -8.32 5.26 -2.45
C GLU A 41 -7.11 4.35 -2.13
N HIS A 42 -6.55 3.73 -3.16
CA HIS A 42 -5.59 2.63 -2.99
C HIS A 42 -4.30 3.02 -2.24
N LEU A 43 -3.95 4.29 -2.23
CA LEU A 43 -2.75 4.76 -1.54
C LEU A 43 -2.74 4.42 -0.05
N VAL A 44 -3.92 4.23 0.56
CA VAL A 44 -4.02 3.85 1.97
C VAL A 44 -3.30 2.54 2.28
N THR A 45 -3.18 1.66 1.30
CA THR A 45 -2.44 0.39 1.44
C THR A 45 -0.99 0.63 1.81
N LEU A 46 -0.35 1.68 1.29
CA LEU A 46 1.05 1.94 1.53
C LEU A 46 1.33 2.21 3.02
N GLY A 47 0.44 2.95 3.69
CA GLY A 47 0.60 3.20 5.13
C GLY A 47 0.55 1.91 5.94
N ALA A 48 -0.47 1.08 5.70
CA ALA A 48 -0.59 -0.21 6.38
C ALA A 48 0.57 -1.14 6.02
N PHE A 49 1.01 -1.13 4.76
CA PHE A 49 2.11 -1.99 4.33
C PHE A 49 3.43 -1.60 4.98
N ARG A 50 3.70 -0.32 5.15
CA ARG A 50 4.90 0.13 5.87
C ARG A 50 4.96 -0.43 7.28
N ALA A 51 3.84 -0.42 7.99
CA ALA A 51 3.76 -1.00 9.33
C ALA A 51 3.99 -2.51 9.31
N ALA A 52 3.37 -3.21 8.36
CA ALA A 52 3.53 -4.67 8.23
C ALA A 52 4.97 -5.04 7.86
N PHE A 53 5.60 -4.29 6.96
CA PHE A 53 6.97 -4.53 6.54
C PHE A 53 7.95 -4.34 7.71
N ALA A 54 7.74 -3.31 8.54
CA ALA A 54 8.59 -3.07 9.69
C ALA A 54 8.56 -4.25 10.68
N ARG A 55 7.42 -4.91 10.82
CA ARG A 55 7.28 -6.06 11.70
C ARG A 55 7.67 -7.38 11.04
N TYR A 56 7.38 -7.53 9.75
CA TYR A 56 7.64 -8.75 8.99
C TYR A 56 8.44 -8.42 7.72
N PRO A 57 9.78 -8.27 7.81
CA PRO A 57 10.59 -7.86 6.63
C PRO A 57 10.55 -8.82 5.46
N ASP A 58 10.18 -10.09 5.68
CA ASP A 58 10.06 -11.09 4.61
C ASP A 58 8.67 -11.17 4.01
N ILE A 59 7.82 -10.18 4.29
CA ILE A 59 6.43 -10.16 3.82
C ILE A 59 6.34 -10.17 2.29
N HIS A 60 5.33 -10.86 1.78
CA HIS A 60 4.99 -10.88 0.35
C HIS A 60 3.64 -10.19 0.17
N ILE A 61 3.40 -9.70 -1.05
CA ILE A 61 2.14 -9.06 -1.40
C ILE A 61 1.41 -9.93 -2.43
N LEU A 62 0.14 -10.22 -2.15
CA LEU A 62 -0.77 -10.76 -3.13
C LEU A 62 -1.72 -9.64 -3.53
N HIS A 63 -1.64 -9.22 -4.78
CA HIS A 63 -2.38 -8.06 -5.30
C HIS A 63 -3.42 -8.53 -6.32
N PHE A 64 -4.69 -8.37 -5.97
CA PHE A 64 -5.82 -8.73 -6.84
C PHE A 64 -6.46 -7.43 -7.33
N ASP A 65 -6.18 -7.08 -8.57
CA ASP A 65 -6.61 -5.80 -9.13
C ASP A 65 -6.58 -5.85 -10.66
N ALA A 66 -7.33 -4.94 -11.28
CA ALA A 66 -7.27 -4.75 -12.72
C ALA A 66 -6.06 -3.90 -13.15
N HIS A 67 -5.47 -3.14 -12.21
CA HIS A 67 -4.38 -2.20 -12.46
C HIS A 67 -3.10 -2.66 -11.77
N ALA A 68 -1.96 -2.46 -12.45
CA ALA A 68 -0.66 -2.88 -11.90
C ALA A 68 -0.20 -1.97 -10.74
N ASP A 69 -0.51 -0.69 -10.80
CA ASP A 69 -0.13 0.32 -9.79
C ASP A 69 1.38 0.40 -9.54
N LEU A 70 2.15 0.18 -10.60
CA LEU A 70 3.62 0.17 -10.56
C LEU A 70 4.27 1.41 -11.18
N ARG A 71 3.50 2.48 -11.41
CA ARG A 71 4.05 3.72 -11.94
C ARG A 71 4.98 4.36 -10.93
N ASP A 72 6.08 4.94 -11.43
CA ASP A 72 6.98 5.69 -10.54
C ASP A 72 6.36 7.01 -10.13
N ASP A 73 5.65 7.66 -11.06
CA ASP A 73 4.83 8.83 -10.74
C ASP A 73 3.53 8.79 -11.55
N TYR A 74 2.55 9.58 -11.12
CA TYR A 74 1.30 9.77 -11.85
C TYR A 74 1.00 11.26 -11.86
N LEU A 75 1.05 11.87 -13.05
CA LEU A 75 0.86 13.31 -13.24
C LEU A 75 1.82 14.13 -12.32
N GLY A 76 3.08 13.66 -12.20
CA GLY A 76 4.09 14.31 -11.37
C GLY A 76 4.02 14.00 -9.88
N VAL A 77 3.13 13.10 -9.47
CA VAL A 77 2.94 12.75 -8.04
C VAL A 77 3.36 11.30 -7.80
N GLN A 78 4.34 11.11 -6.91
CA GLN A 78 4.83 9.77 -6.56
C GLN A 78 3.94 9.07 -5.52
N LEU A 79 3.28 9.84 -4.64
CA LEU A 79 2.34 9.28 -3.68
C LEU A 79 0.93 9.38 -4.26
N SER A 80 0.56 8.43 -5.10
CA SER A 80 -0.77 8.36 -5.71
C SER A 80 -1.25 6.91 -5.80
N HIS A 81 -2.55 6.75 -6.07
CA HIS A 81 -3.15 5.43 -6.22
C HIS A 81 -2.49 4.58 -7.32
N ALA A 82 -1.97 5.22 -8.38
CA ALA A 82 -1.34 4.52 -9.49
C ALA A 82 0.11 4.10 -9.20
N CYS A 83 0.68 4.49 -8.06
CA CYS A 83 2.07 4.26 -7.71
C CYS A 83 2.24 3.36 -6.47
N VAL A 84 1.15 2.86 -5.88
CA VAL A 84 1.17 2.17 -4.59
C VAL A 84 2.10 0.96 -4.61
N LEU A 85 1.94 0.06 -5.57
CA LEU A 85 2.75 -1.15 -5.65
C LEU A 85 4.21 -0.84 -5.97
N ARG A 86 4.48 0.25 -6.68
CA ARG A 86 5.83 0.73 -6.92
C ARG A 86 6.50 1.15 -5.60
N ARG A 87 5.77 1.88 -4.75
CA ARG A 87 6.30 2.28 -3.44
C ARG A 87 6.51 1.06 -2.54
N CYS A 88 5.60 0.08 -2.58
CA CYS A 88 5.78 -1.17 -1.86
C CYS A 88 7.00 -1.94 -2.36
N TRP A 89 7.21 -2.00 -3.69
CA TRP A 89 8.37 -2.66 -4.27
C TRP A 89 9.68 -2.04 -3.77
N GLU A 90 9.73 -0.73 -3.62
CA GLU A 90 10.92 -0.04 -3.10
C GLU A 90 11.32 -0.55 -1.70
N LEU A 91 10.35 -1.07 -0.94
CA LEU A 91 10.60 -1.64 0.38
C LEU A 91 11.02 -3.11 0.29
N VAL A 92 10.33 -3.93 -0.51
CA VAL A 92 10.50 -5.40 -0.48
C VAL A 92 11.44 -5.92 -1.56
N GLY A 93 11.63 -5.20 -2.66
CA GLY A 93 12.44 -5.67 -3.79
C GLY A 93 11.72 -6.68 -4.69
N ASP A 94 12.50 -7.30 -5.57
CA ASP A 94 11.96 -8.25 -6.55
C ASP A 94 11.53 -9.57 -5.91
N GLY A 95 10.56 -10.23 -6.54
CA GLY A 95 10.10 -11.57 -6.14
C GLY A 95 9.16 -11.59 -4.96
N LYS A 96 8.70 -10.44 -4.47
CA LYS A 96 7.83 -10.36 -3.29
C LYS A 96 6.40 -9.95 -3.63
N ILE A 97 6.13 -9.47 -4.84
CA ILE A 97 4.81 -9.00 -5.25
C ILE A 97 4.26 -9.94 -6.32
N PHE A 98 3.08 -10.49 -6.07
CA PHE A 98 2.38 -11.38 -6.98
C PHE A 98 1.05 -10.75 -7.37
N GLN A 99 0.86 -10.46 -8.65
CA GLN A 99 -0.32 -9.75 -9.14
C GLN A 99 -1.23 -10.65 -9.94
N PHE A 100 -2.54 -10.53 -9.70
CA PHE A 100 -3.57 -11.35 -10.34
C PHE A 100 -4.68 -10.45 -10.88
N GLY A 101 -5.10 -10.72 -12.11
CA GLY A 101 -6.23 -10.02 -12.73
C GLY A 101 -5.86 -8.73 -13.44
N ILE A 102 -4.59 -8.44 -13.61
CA ILE A 102 -4.13 -7.20 -14.23
C ILE A 102 -4.58 -7.14 -15.70
N ARG A 103 -5.29 -6.08 -16.05
CA ARG A 103 -5.81 -5.84 -17.39
C ARG A 103 -5.43 -4.47 -17.93
N SER A 104 -4.91 -3.59 -17.10
CA SER A 104 -4.62 -2.21 -17.44
C SER A 104 -3.32 -1.76 -16.77
N GLY A 105 -2.48 -1.09 -17.54
CA GLY A 105 -1.21 -0.55 -17.10
C GLY A 105 -0.49 0.03 -18.30
N ASP A 106 0.57 0.79 -18.09
CA ASP A 106 1.38 1.26 -19.21
C ASP A 106 2.48 0.24 -19.56
N ARG A 107 3.20 0.53 -20.64
CA ARG A 107 4.24 -0.39 -21.13
C ARG A 107 5.34 -0.61 -20.09
N GLU A 108 5.72 0.43 -19.40
CA GLU A 108 6.77 0.35 -18.38
C GLU A 108 6.34 -0.50 -17.20
N GLU A 109 5.09 -0.37 -16.75
CA GLU A 109 4.55 -1.20 -15.68
C GLU A 109 4.61 -2.69 -16.03
N PHE A 110 4.27 -3.05 -17.26
CA PHE A 110 4.28 -4.45 -17.68
C PHE A 110 5.69 -5.02 -17.78
N ARG A 111 6.70 -4.21 -18.03
CA ARG A 111 8.09 -4.64 -18.00
C ARG A 111 8.57 -4.97 -16.60
N TRP A 112 7.98 -4.33 -15.63
CA TRP A 112 8.30 -4.53 -14.21
C TRP A 112 7.70 -5.80 -13.64
N GLY A 113 6.50 -6.13 -14.08
CA GLY A 113 5.80 -7.33 -13.68
C GLY A 113 6.37 -8.57 -14.32
#